data_5a922d46133e7131ebbc8682008953fd
#
_entry.id   5a922d46133e7131ebbc8682008953fd
#
_cell.length_a   1.000
_cell.length_b   1.000
_cell.length_c   1.000
_cell.angle_alpha   90.00
_cell.angle_beta   90.00
_cell.angle_gamma   90.00
#
_symmetry.space_group_name_H-M   'P 1'
#
loop_
_entity.id
_entity.type
_entity.pdbx_description
1 polymer ?
#
loop_
_entity_poly.entity_id
_entity_poly.type
_entity_poly.pdbx_seq_one_letter_code
_entity_poly.pdbx_strand_id
1 'polypeptide(L)'
;MRRRCGLLVAAALLQPIAAGAETPDQWVALGARVHGAFGAFIPLGIKIGLDAVQRLGAKPRELAVLYYDSDSAPCACFADGIAIATYTSVGQRTLTIAAEKAPPQTAAVIVIRPRHGGAGFKYTIPMSALPKLGEMNKTLDPRGRYDAVMAHDGLFEVEAVP
;
A
#
# COMPACT_ATOMS: atom_id res chain seq x y z
N MET A 1 -11.63 -46.29 51.42
CA MET A 1 -12.15 -45.11 50.68
C MET A 1 -10.99 -44.33 50.04
N ARG A 2 -10.71 -44.48 48.74
CA ARG A 2 -9.65 -43.77 48.03
C ARG A 2 -10.29 -42.65 47.22
N ARG A 3 -10.07 -41.39 47.60
CA ARG A 3 -10.50 -40.19 46.84
C ARG A 3 -9.54 -39.98 45.67
N ARG A 4 -10.04 -40.12 44.45
CA ARG A 4 -9.31 -39.74 43.22
C ARG A 4 -9.52 -38.25 43.01
N CYS A 5 -8.47 -37.43 43.21
CA CYS A 5 -8.43 -36.04 42.74
C CYS A 5 -8.19 -36.04 41.25
N GLY A 6 -9.22 -35.67 40.47
CA GLY A 6 -9.09 -35.41 39.04
C GLY A 6 -8.52 -34.03 38.82
N LEU A 7 -7.35 -33.96 38.18
CA LEU A 7 -6.72 -32.73 37.73
C LEU A 7 -7.41 -32.30 36.44
N LEU A 8 -8.21 -31.23 36.48
CA LEU A 8 -8.73 -30.59 35.30
C LEU A 8 -7.63 -29.69 34.68
N VAL A 9 -7.01 -30.16 33.59
CA VAL A 9 -6.12 -29.33 32.79
C VAL A 9 -6.97 -28.48 31.89
N ALA A 10 -7.08 -27.20 32.21
CA ALA A 10 -7.71 -26.21 31.31
C ALA A 10 -6.76 -25.96 30.15
N ALA A 11 -7.10 -26.50 28.97
CA ALA A 11 -6.43 -26.16 27.72
C ALA A 11 -6.79 -24.72 27.34
N ALA A 12 -5.90 -23.76 27.56
CA ALA A 12 -6.01 -22.42 27.03
C ALA A 12 -5.89 -22.50 25.49
N LEU A 13 -6.99 -22.31 24.80
CA LEU A 13 -7.01 -22.13 23.35
C LEU A 13 -6.29 -20.81 23.05
N LEU A 14 -5.03 -20.89 22.63
CA LEU A 14 -4.34 -19.78 21.97
C LEU A 14 -5.07 -19.51 20.66
N GLN A 15 -5.96 -18.51 20.66
CA GLN A 15 -6.51 -18.01 19.42
C GLN A 15 -5.37 -17.36 18.63
N PRO A 16 -5.19 -17.69 17.33
CA PRO A 16 -4.25 -16.96 16.51
C PRO A 16 -4.70 -15.51 16.49
N ILE A 17 -3.84 -14.61 16.98
CA ILE A 17 -4.00 -13.18 16.75
C ILE A 17 -3.91 -13.03 15.23
N ALA A 18 -5.05 -12.85 14.57
CA ALA A 18 -5.06 -12.36 13.20
C ALA A 18 -4.22 -11.08 13.23
N ALA A 19 -3.09 -11.05 12.51
CA ALA A 19 -2.36 -9.82 12.28
C ALA A 19 -3.36 -8.87 11.63
N GLY A 20 -3.98 -8.00 12.44
CA GLY A 20 -5.02 -7.09 12.00
C GLY A 20 -4.41 -6.14 10.97
N ALA A 21 -5.14 -5.90 9.89
CA ALA A 21 -4.83 -4.79 9.00
C ALA A 21 -4.72 -3.51 9.87
N GLU A 22 -3.71 -2.68 9.59
CA GLU A 22 -3.51 -1.41 10.27
C GLU A 22 -4.78 -0.56 10.23
N THR A 23 -5.09 0.09 11.34
CA THR A 23 -6.18 1.07 11.40
C THR A 23 -5.83 2.32 10.58
N PRO A 24 -6.82 3.12 10.17
CA PRO A 24 -6.54 4.38 9.48
C PRO A 24 -5.54 5.28 10.20
N ASP A 25 -5.60 5.39 11.52
CA ASP A 25 -4.66 6.21 12.30
C ASP A 25 -3.24 5.61 12.31
N GLN A 26 -3.13 4.29 12.31
CA GLN A 26 -1.84 3.60 12.17
C GLN A 26 -1.23 3.83 10.78
N TRP A 27 -2.04 3.81 9.71
CA TRP A 27 -1.58 4.16 8.37
C TRP A 27 -1.08 5.60 8.29
N VAL A 28 -1.81 6.55 8.88
CA VAL A 28 -1.39 7.96 8.94
C VAL A 28 -0.06 8.10 9.68
N ALA A 29 0.05 7.51 10.87
CA ALA A 29 1.27 7.58 11.68
C ALA A 29 2.48 6.94 10.96
N LEU A 30 2.27 5.78 10.32
CA LEU A 30 3.32 5.08 9.60
C LEU A 30 3.76 5.85 8.35
N GLY A 31 2.82 6.38 7.56
CA GLY A 31 3.12 7.18 6.40
C GLY A 31 3.84 8.48 6.73
N ALA A 32 3.40 9.18 7.77
CA ALA A 32 4.09 10.39 8.26
C ALA A 32 5.52 10.09 8.73
N ARG A 33 5.74 8.95 9.40
CA ARG A 33 7.08 8.54 9.85
C ARG A 33 8.01 8.18 8.70
N VAL A 34 7.52 7.51 7.66
CA VAL A 34 8.34 7.07 6.51
C VAL A 34 8.64 8.22 5.58
N HIS A 35 7.62 9.03 5.26
CA HIS A 35 7.74 10.10 4.26
C HIS A 35 8.12 11.47 4.86
N GLY A 36 7.98 11.67 6.17
CA GLY A 36 8.16 12.97 6.84
C GLY A 36 6.90 13.84 6.91
N ALA A 37 5.85 13.51 6.15
CA ALA A 37 4.53 14.15 6.15
C ALA A 37 3.49 13.16 5.63
N PHE A 38 2.18 13.46 5.78
CA PHE A 38 1.11 12.62 5.26
C PHE A 38 0.21 13.42 4.30
N GLY A 39 0.69 13.60 3.06
CA GLY A 39 -0.09 14.16 1.96
C GLY A 39 -0.97 13.10 1.28
N ALA A 40 -1.93 13.53 0.45
CA ALA A 40 -2.90 12.67 -0.24
C ALA A 40 -2.26 11.67 -1.23
N PHE A 41 -1.01 11.85 -1.61
CA PHE A 41 -0.27 10.91 -2.45
C PHE A 41 0.09 9.62 -1.70
N ILE A 42 0.37 9.72 -0.38
CA ILE A 42 0.71 8.55 0.46
C ILE A 42 -0.46 7.58 0.58
N PRO A 43 -1.69 7.99 0.99
CA PRO A 43 -2.82 7.07 1.04
C PRO A 43 -3.20 6.50 -0.34
N LEU A 44 -2.96 7.20 -1.46
CA LEU A 44 -3.16 6.62 -2.78
C LEU A 44 -2.17 5.48 -3.06
N GLY A 45 -0.91 5.65 -2.69
CA GLY A 45 0.08 4.57 -2.72
C GLY A 45 -0.32 3.38 -1.84
N ILE A 46 -0.81 3.63 -0.61
CA ILE A 46 -1.32 2.60 0.28
C ILE A 46 -2.50 1.86 -0.36
N LYS A 47 -3.47 2.58 -0.94
CA LYS A 47 -4.63 1.99 -1.62
C LYS A 47 -4.21 1.06 -2.76
N ILE A 48 -3.26 1.49 -3.61
CA ILE A 48 -2.70 0.67 -4.69
C ILE A 48 -2.00 -0.57 -4.14
N GLY A 49 -1.18 -0.43 -3.11
CA GLY A 49 -0.48 -1.55 -2.48
C GLY A 49 -1.43 -2.60 -1.89
N LEU A 50 -2.48 -2.16 -1.19
CA LEU A 50 -3.50 -3.03 -0.62
C LEU A 50 -4.33 -3.73 -1.71
N ASP A 51 -4.70 -3.02 -2.78
CA ASP A 51 -5.40 -3.60 -3.94
C ASP A 51 -4.53 -4.69 -4.61
N ALA A 52 -3.23 -4.44 -4.78
CA ALA A 52 -2.31 -5.43 -5.34
C ALA A 52 -2.17 -6.69 -4.47
N VAL A 53 -2.04 -6.52 -3.15
CA VAL A 53 -2.02 -7.63 -2.18
C VAL A 53 -3.28 -8.50 -2.32
N GLN A 54 -4.44 -7.85 -2.39
CA GLN A 54 -5.72 -8.53 -2.52
C GLN A 54 -5.86 -9.26 -3.86
N ARG A 55 -5.57 -8.58 -5.00
CA ARG A 55 -5.69 -9.16 -6.35
C ARG A 55 -4.76 -10.33 -6.58
N LEU A 56 -3.54 -10.26 -6.06
CA LEU A 56 -2.53 -11.31 -6.20
C LEU A 56 -2.70 -12.44 -5.19
N GLY A 57 -3.57 -12.28 -4.18
CA GLY A 57 -3.70 -13.24 -3.08
C GLY A 57 -2.38 -13.45 -2.33
N ALA A 58 -1.49 -12.44 -2.38
CA ALA A 58 -0.15 -12.50 -1.82
C ALA A 58 -0.13 -11.91 -0.40
N LYS A 59 0.89 -12.30 0.37
CA LYS A 59 1.17 -11.62 1.64
C LYS A 59 2.09 -10.42 1.39
N PRO A 60 2.02 -9.38 2.24
CA PRO A 60 3.06 -8.35 2.26
C PRO A 60 4.45 -9.01 2.35
N ARG A 61 5.47 -8.45 1.67
CA ARG A 61 6.82 -8.98 1.44
C ARG A 61 6.95 -10.04 0.33
N GLU A 62 5.87 -10.61 -0.17
CA GLU A 62 5.91 -11.56 -1.29
C GLU A 62 5.83 -10.86 -2.66
N LEU A 63 5.79 -9.52 -2.66
CA LEU A 63 5.64 -8.68 -3.85
C LEU A 63 6.95 -8.00 -4.25
N ALA A 64 7.04 -7.65 -5.52
CA ALA A 64 8.03 -6.76 -6.10
C ALA A 64 7.32 -5.63 -6.84
N VAL A 65 7.84 -4.42 -6.69
CA VAL A 65 7.30 -3.18 -7.24
C VAL A 65 8.33 -2.54 -8.17
N LEU A 66 7.92 -2.25 -9.40
CA LEU A 66 8.65 -1.39 -10.33
C LEU A 66 7.83 -0.11 -10.52
N TYR A 67 8.43 1.01 -10.15
CA TYR A 67 7.79 2.32 -10.16
C TYR A 67 8.40 3.20 -11.25
N TYR A 68 7.57 3.67 -12.16
CA TYR A 68 7.93 4.66 -13.19
C TYR A 68 7.44 6.03 -12.73
N ASP A 69 8.39 6.91 -12.47
CA ASP A 69 8.12 8.28 -12.03
C ASP A 69 7.80 9.21 -13.19
N SER A 70 7.22 10.35 -12.91
CA SER A 70 6.93 11.40 -13.86
C SER A 70 7.56 12.71 -13.42
N ASP A 71 8.16 13.45 -14.36
CA ASP A 71 8.68 14.80 -14.10
C ASP A 71 7.57 15.81 -13.77
N SER A 72 6.31 15.47 -14.05
CA SER A 72 5.15 16.29 -13.76
C SER A 72 4.53 16.04 -12.38
N ALA A 73 4.90 14.95 -11.71
CA ALA A 73 4.50 14.70 -10.33
C ALA A 73 5.43 15.46 -9.37
N PRO A 74 4.92 16.01 -8.26
CA PRO A 74 5.74 16.80 -7.34
C PRO A 74 6.78 15.96 -6.58
N CYS A 75 6.56 14.66 -6.47
CA CYS A 75 7.43 13.69 -5.79
C CYS A 75 7.02 12.26 -6.12
N ALA A 76 7.91 11.31 -5.89
CA ALA A 76 7.61 9.87 -5.95
C ALA A 76 6.86 9.37 -4.69
N CYS A 77 6.07 10.20 -4.05
CA CYS A 77 5.42 9.94 -2.75
C CYS A 77 4.48 8.71 -2.79
N PHE A 78 3.92 8.39 -3.96
CA PHE A 78 3.12 7.17 -4.13
C PHE A 78 3.93 5.91 -3.81
N ALA A 79 5.23 5.90 -4.15
CA ALA A 79 6.11 4.76 -3.92
C ALA A 79 6.27 4.46 -2.43
N ASP A 80 6.33 5.49 -1.56
CA ASP A 80 6.39 5.31 -0.11
C ASP A 80 5.11 4.67 0.43
N GLY A 81 3.95 5.13 -0.04
CA GLY A 81 2.65 4.52 0.32
C GLY A 81 2.56 3.05 -0.09
N ILE A 82 3.00 2.72 -1.32
CA ILE A 82 3.04 1.34 -1.81
C ILE A 82 3.99 0.50 -0.96
N ALA A 83 5.19 1.02 -0.68
CA ALA A 83 6.19 0.33 0.13
C ALA A 83 5.67 -0.03 1.52
N ILE A 84 4.94 0.90 2.15
CA ILE A 84 4.34 0.70 3.48
C ILE A 84 3.30 -0.43 3.42
N ALA A 85 2.42 -0.44 2.42
CA ALA A 85 1.34 -1.41 2.30
C ALA A 85 1.83 -2.80 1.89
N THR A 86 2.89 -2.89 1.10
CA THR A 86 3.43 -4.14 0.56
C THR A 86 4.67 -4.64 1.30
N TYR A 87 5.21 -3.86 2.24
CA TYR A 87 6.49 -4.09 2.91
C TYR A 87 7.67 -4.28 1.95
N THR A 88 7.57 -3.67 0.76
CA THR A 88 8.67 -3.64 -0.21
C THR A 88 9.67 -2.54 0.16
N SER A 89 10.92 -2.71 -0.24
CA SER A 89 11.95 -1.70 -0.01
C SER A 89 13.11 -1.82 -1.01
N VAL A 90 13.86 -0.72 -1.17
CA VAL A 90 15.09 -0.70 -1.94
C VAL A 90 16.13 -1.66 -1.32
N GLY A 91 16.23 -1.70 0.01
CA GLY A 91 17.17 -2.58 0.72
C GLY A 91 16.91 -4.07 0.50
N GLN A 92 15.66 -4.47 0.29
CA GLN A 92 15.29 -5.84 -0.06
C GLN A 92 15.31 -6.09 -1.58
N ARG A 93 15.58 -5.07 -2.39
CA ARG A 93 15.51 -5.11 -3.86
C ARG A 93 14.11 -5.52 -4.36
N THR A 94 13.09 -5.15 -3.62
CA THR A 94 11.68 -5.43 -3.94
C THR A 94 10.91 -4.17 -4.33
N LEU A 95 11.49 -2.99 -4.17
CA LEU A 95 11.05 -1.72 -4.73
C LEU A 95 12.18 -1.15 -5.61
N THR A 96 11.88 -0.92 -6.87
CA THR A 96 12.81 -0.33 -7.84
C THR A 96 12.13 0.87 -8.48
N ILE A 97 12.85 1.99 -8.53
CA ILE A 97 12.48 3.13 -9.38
C ILE A 97 13.10 2.89 -10.75
N ALA A 98 12.28 2.85 -11.79
CA ALA A 98 12.75 2.68 -13.16
C ALA A 98 13.57 3.90 -13.61
N ALA A 99 14.58 3.64 -14.46
CA ALA A 99 15.30 4.74 -15.10
C ALA A 99 14.44 5.48 -16.13
N GLU A 100 13.52 4.75 -16.78
CA GLU A 100 12.56 5.30 -17.71
C GLU A 100 11.44 6.03 -16.96
N LYS A 101 10.94 7.10 -17.56
CA LYS A 101 9.83 7.85 -17.02
C LYS A 101 8.49 7.25 -17.42
N ALA A 102 7.47 7.52 -16.63
CA ALA A 102 6.10 7.22 -16.97
C ALA A 102 5.69 7.94 -18.28
N PRO A 103 4.79 7.36 -19.08
CA PRO A 103 4.34 7.97 -20.31
C PRO A 103 3.72 9.35 -20.10
N PRO A 104 3.69 10.23 -21.13
CA PRO A 104 2.97 11.49 -21.06
C PRO A 104 1.53 11.31 -20.58
N GLN A 105 0.99 12.30 -19.87
CA GLN A 105 -0.37 12.28 -19.30
C GLN A 105 -0.55 11.32 -18.10
N THR A 106 0.53 10.68 -17.61
CA THR A 106 0.49 9.91 -16.38
C THR A 106 1.32 10.56 -15.28
N ALA A 107 0.83 10.53 -14.05
CA ALA A 107 1.56 10.98 -12.87
C ALA A 107 2.53 9.91 -12.35
N ALA A 108 2.18 8.64 -12.51
CA ALA A 108 3.04 7.50 -12.25
C ALA A 108 2.48 6.25 -12.94
N VAL A 109 3.36 5.29 -13.23
CA VAL A 109 2.99 3.92 -13.59
C VAL A 109 3.69 2.98 -12.63
N ILE A 110 2.96 2.00 -12.10
CA ILE A 110 3.46 1.05 -11.13
C ILE A 110 3.16 -0.37 -11.61
N VAL A 111 4.16 -1.23 -11.67
CA VAL A 111 3.98 -2.65 -11.94
C VAL A 111 4.25 -3.42 -10.66
N ILE A 112 3.26 -4.18 -10.20
CA ILE A 112 3.37 -5.00 -8.97
C ILE A 112 3.16 -6.46 -9.34
N ARG A 113 4.11 -7.31 -8.93
CA ARG A 113 4.14 -8.75 -9.24
C ARG A 113 4.52 -9.55 -8.00
N PRO A 114 4.29 -10.88 -8.00
CA PRO A 114 4.94 -11.75 -7.03
C PRO A 114 6.48 -11.61 -7.11
N ARG A 115 7.15 -11.63 -5.97
CA ARG A 115 8.62 -11.42 -5.86
C ARG A 115 9.44 -12.41 -6.69
N HIS A 116 8.93 -13.61 -6.90
CA HIS A 116 9.60 -14.68 -7.63
C HIS A 116 9.17 -14.78 -9.11
N GLY A 117 8.50 -13.75 -9.62
CA GLY A 117 8.01 -13.67 -11.00
C GLY A 117 6.57 -14.16 -11.15
N GLY A 118 6.06 -14.05 -12.38
CA GLY A 118 4.69 -14.39 -12.75
C GLY A 118 3.84 -13.17 -13.11
N ALA A 119 2.60 -13.41 -13.44
CA ALA A 119 1.63 -12.39 -13.79
C ALA A 119 1.43 -11.38 -12.64
N GLY A 120 1.18 -10.15 -12.99
CA GLY A 120 1.02 -9.05 -12.06
C GLY A 120 -0.05 -8.07 -12.49
N PHE A 121 -0.02 -6.89 -11.89
CA PHE A 121 -0.90 -5.79 -12.25
C PHE A 121 -0.09 -4.52 -12.50
N LYS A 122 -0.50 -3.79 -13.53
CA LYS A 122 -0.03 -2.44 -13.82
C LYS A 122 -1.09 -1.45 -13.34
N TYR A 123 -0.66 -0.48 -12.56
CA TYR A 123 -1.44 0.63 -12.06
C TYR A 123 -0.99 1.90 -12.76
N THR A 124 -1.93 2.64 -13.32
CA THR A 124 -1.67 3.92 -13.98
C THR A 124 -2.38 5.03 -13.22
N ILE A 125 -1.64 6.01 -12.72
CA ILE A 125 -2.20 7.20 -12.10
C ILE A 125 -2.22 8.29 -13.17
N PRO A 126 -3.41 8.71 -13.67
CA PRO A 126 -3.47 9.74 -14.68
C PRO A 126 -3.13 11.13 -14.09
N MET A 127 -2.61 12.03 -14.92
CA MET A 127 -2.34 13.43 -14.51
C MET A 127 -3.59 14.13 -13.98
N SER A 128 -4.77 13.76 -14.47
CA SER A 128 -6.05 14.30 -14.01
C SER A 128 -6.39 14.01 -12.54
N ALA A 129 -5.71 13.05 -11.90
CA ALA A 129 -5.86 12.78 -10.47
C ALA A 129 -5.16 13.84 -9.60
N LEU A 130 -4.08 14.48 -10.10
CA LEU A 130 -3.24 15.39 -9.30
C LEU A 130 -3.99 16.62 -8.76
N PRO A 131 -4.84 17.33 -9.52
CA PRO A 131 -5.61 18.45 -8.99
C PRO A 131 -6.49 18.08 -7.81
N LYS A 132 -7.13 16.92 -7.85
CA LYS A 132 -7.99 16.42 -6.77
C LYS A 132 -7.18 16.06 -5.53
N LEU A 133 -6.06 15.37 -5.68
CA LEU A 133 -5.15 15.08 -4.57
C LEU A 133 -4.57 16.38 -3.97
N GLY A 134 -4.26 17.35 -4.82
CA GLY A 134 -3.82 18.68 -4.40
C GLY A 134 -4.88 19.43 -3.58
N GLU A 135 -6.16 19.31 -3.96
CA GLU A 135 -7.25 19.92 -3.19
C GLU A 135 -7.44 19.24 -1.82
N MET A 136 -7.37 17.92 -1.77
CA MET A 136 -7.38 17.19 -0.50
C MET A 136 -6.22 17.62 0.42
N ASN A 137 -5.05 17.90 -0.14
CA ASN A 137 -3.91 18.41 0.63
C ASN A 137 -4.15 19.79 1.24
N LYS A 138 -4.92 20.63 0.59
CA LYS A 138 -5.21 22.00 1.08
C LYS A 138 -6.33 22.03 2.10
N THR A 139 -7.33 21.14 1.97
CA THR A 139 -8.59 21.26 2.69
C THR A 139 -8.76 20.24 3.82
N LEU A 140 -8.03 19.11 3.79
CA LEU A 140 -8.21 18.04 4.76
C LEU A 140 -6.97 17.86 5.66
N ASP A 141 -7.21 17.44 6.88
CA ASP A 141 -6.17 16.96 7.79
C ASP A 141 -5.63 15.58 7.34
N PRO A 142 -4.58 15.04 7.94
CA PRO A 142 -4.00 13.75 7.54
C PRO A 142 -4.98 12.60 7.56
N ARG A 143 -5.87 12.50 8.56
CA ARG A 143 -6.87 11.45 8.63
C ARG A 143 -7.94 11.63 7.56
N GLY A 144 -8.43 12.85 7.37
CA GLY A 144 -9.39 13.16 6.31
C GLY A 144 -8.85 12.87 4.91
N ARG A 145 -7.54 13.10 4.66
CA ARG A 145 -6.89 12.71 3.40
C ARG A 145 -6.92 11.20 3.18
N TYR A 146 -6.60 10.43 4.23
CA TYR A 146 -6.66 8.97 4.16
C TYR A 146 -8.08 8.52 3.82
N ASP A 147 -9.07 8.94 4.59
CA ASP A 147 -10.47 8.52 4.42
C ASP A 147 -11.01 8.93 3.04
N ALA A 148 -10.73 10.15 2.58
CA ALA A 148 -11.17 10.65 1.28
C ALA A 148 -10.55 9.86 0.11
N VAL A 149 -9.25 9.54 0.17
CA VAL A 149 -8.58 8.77 -0.88
C VAL A 149 -9.06 7.32 -0.89
N MET A 150 -9.24 6.70 0.28
CA MET A 150 -9.75 5.32 0.37
C MET A 150 -11.18 5.19 -0.17
N ALA A 151 -12.03 6.18 0.08
CA ALA A 151 -13.41 6.21 -0.42
C ALA A 151 -13.52 6.59 -1.91
N HIS A 152 -12.48 7.19 -2.50
CA HIS A 152 -12.57 7.72 -3.86
C HIS A 152 -12.20 6.67 -4.91
N ASP A 153 -13.12 6.35 -5.81
CA ASP A 153 -12.85 5.53 -6.99
C ASP A 153 -12.31 6.37 -8.15
N GLY A 154 -11.58 5.72 -9.08
CA GLY A 154 -11.10 6.36 -10.31
C GLY A 154 -9.88 7.27 -10.14
N LEU A 155 -9.11 7.15 -9.04
CA LEU A 155 -7.82 7.83 -8.90
C LEU A 155 -6.68 7.11 -9.65
N PHE A 156 -6.89 5.87 -10.05
CA PHE A 156 -5.97 5.06 -10.85
C PHE A 156 -6.74 4.05 -11.70
N GLU A 157 -6.09 3.58 -12.74
CA GLU A 157 -6.53 2.45 -13.56
C GLU A 157 -5.67 1.23 -13.23
N VAL A 158 -6.23 0.02 -13.41
CA VAL A 158 -5.51 -1.23 -13.18
C VAL A 158 -5.75 -2.20 -14.33
N GLU A 159 -4.68 -2.81 -14.82
CA GLU A 159 -4.73 -3.85 -15.84
C GLU A 159 -3.82 -5.03 -15.46
N ALA A 160 -4.20 -6.25 -15.85
CA ALA A 160 -3.35 -7.42 -15.70
C ALA A 160 -2.17 -7.37 -16.68
N VAL A 161 -1.00 -7.82 -16.20
CA VAL A 161 0.21 -7.95 -17.04
C VAL A 161 0.83 -9.34 -16.88
N PRO A 162 1.38 -9.92 -17.96
CA PRO A 162 1.97 -11.25 -17.94
C PRO A 162 3.18 -11.37 -17.03
#